data_706774613050a6c905d2539107fa8e16
#
_entry.id   706774613050a6c905d2539107fa8e16
#
_cell.length_a   1.000
_cell.length_b   1.000
_cell.length_c   1.000
_cell.angle_alpha   90.00
_cell.angle_beta   90.00
_cell.angle_gamma   90.00
#
_symmetry.space_group_name_H-M   'P 1'
#
loop_
_entity.id
_entity.type
_entity.pdbx_description
1 polymer ?
#
loop_
_entity_poly.entity_id
_entity_poly.type
_entity_poly.pdbx_seq_one_letter_code
_entity_poly.pdbx_strand_id
1 'polypeptide(L)'
;AAGEKIADIVAGIHESVAERTAGLAKRVGIGPEVAMTGGVALNEGLRDRLARKIGHPILVSRLAQFNGALGAALTARETYMKEAPALDVDEPRREGPVCCEGCAGDAR
;
A
#
# COMPACT_ATOMS: atom_id res chain seq x y z
N ALA A 1 -19.52 23.75 7.44
CA ALA A 1 -18.06 23.94 7.31
C ALA A 1 -17.67 25.35 6.84
N ALA A 2 -18.65 26.27 6.73
CA ALA A 2 -18.37 27.66 6.34
C ALA A 2 -17.71 28.38 7.55
N GLY A 3 -16.42 28.68 7.43
CA GLY A 3 -15.64 29.42 8.41
C GLY A 3 -14.53 28.64 9.12
N GLU A 4 -14.47 27.32 8.97
CA GLU A 4 -13.37 26.51 9.52
C GLU A 4 -12.10 26.66 8.66
N LYS A 5 -10.95 26.70 9.33
CA LYS A 5 -9.67 26.72 8.63
C LYS A 5 -9.44 25.37 7.93
N ILE A 6 -8.90 25.39 6.72
CA ILE A 6 -8.58 24.17 5.96
C ILE A 6 -7.71 23.19 6.78
N ALA A 7 -6.79 23.73 7.58
CA ALA A 7 -5.95 22.93 8.48
C ALA A 7 -6.76 22.14 9.51
N ASP A 8 -7.83 22.71 10.04
CA ASP A 8 -8.68 22.06 11.04
C ASP A 8 -9.52 20.95 10.40
N ILE A 9 -9.99 21.17 9.16
CA ILE A 9 -10.70 20.17 8.37
C ILE A 9 -9.78 18.97 8.09
N VAL A 10 -8.56 19.24 7.61
CA VAL A 10 -7.55 18.18 7.35
C VAL A 10 -7.19 17.44 8.62
N ALA A 11 -7.02 18.15 9.73
CA ALA A 11 -6.75 17.53 11.03
C ALA A 11 -7.90 16.61 11.48
N GLY A 12 -9.15 17.02 11.29
CA GLY A 12 -10.34 16.21 11.58
C GLY A 12 -10.41 14.95 10.73
N ILE A 13 -10.08 15.04 9.44
CA ILE A 13 -10.03 13.88 8.53
C ILE A 13 -8.96 12.89 9.02
N HIS A 14 -7.75 13.35 9.29
CA HIS A 14 -6.67 12.48 9.80
C HIS A 14 -7.05 11.81 11.12
N GLU A 15 -7.72 12.54 12.01
CA GLU A 15 -8.17 12.01 13.29
C GLU A 15 -9.20 10.88 13.10
N SER A 16 -10.20 11.10 12.27
CA SER A 16 -11.25 10.12 11.94
C SER A 16 -10.68 8.85 11.32
N VAL A 17 -9.77 9.00 10.34
CA VAL A 17 -9.12 7.87 9.69
C VAL A 17 -8.23 7.09 10.67
N ALA A 18 -7.45 7.81 11.50
CA ALA A 18 -6.59 7.18 12.50
C ALA A 18 -7.40 6.40 13.53
N GLU A 19 -8.55 6.94 13.99
CA GLU A 19 -9.44 6.28 14.94
C GLU A 19 -10.02 4.99 14.39
N ARG A 20 -10.56 5.05 13.16
CA ARG A 20 -11.12 3.88 12.48
C ARG A 20 -10.07 2.80 12.26
N THR A 21 -8.89 3.18 11.81
CA THR A 21 -7.78 2.24 11.55
C THR A 21 -7.27 1.63 12.85
N ALA A 22 -7.10 2.41 13.90
CA ALA A 22 -6.70 1.90 15.22
C ALA A 22 -7.74 0.93 15.80
N GLY A 23 -9.03 1.21 15.61
CA GLY A 23 -10.10 0.31 16.02
C GLY A 23 -10.06 -1.03 15.31
N LEU A 24 -9.76 -1.05 14.01
CA LEU A 24 -9.59 -2.28 13.24
C LEU A 24 -8.33 -3.05 13.68
N ALA A 25 -7.21 -2.36 13.84
CA ALA A 25 -5.95 -2.97 14.29
C ALA A 25 -6.09 -3.63 15.66
N LYS A 26 -6.77 -2.98 16.61
CA LYS A 26 -7.02 -3.53 17.94
C LYS A 26 -7.85 -4.82 17.93
N ARG A 27 -8.75 -4.98 16.96
CA ARG A 27 -9.55 -6.23 16.83
C ARG A 27 -8.71 -7.43 16.41
N VAL A 28 -7.67 -7.20 15.61
CA VAL A 28 -6.76 -8.25 15.15
C VAL A 28 -5.70 -8.57 16.20
N GLY A 29 -5.47 -7.66 17.13
CA GLY A 29 -4.37 -7.70 18.08
C GLY A 29 -3.15 -6.96 17.55
N ILE A 30 -2.53 -6.17 18.42
CA ILE A 30 -1.36 -5.34 18.07
C ILE A 30 -0.16 -5.95 18.77
N GLY A 31 0.85 -6.33 17.97
CA GLY A 31 2.14 -6.75 18.48
C GLY A 31 3.02 -5.55 18.91
N PRO A 32 4.20 -5.83 19.47
CA PRO A 32 5.12 -4.78 19.91
C PRO A 32 5.69 -3.96 18.77
N GLU A 33 5.75 -4.52 17.58
CA GLU A 33 6.23 -3.86 16.36
C GLU A 33 5.10 -3.70 15.36
N VAL A 34 4.87 -2.47 14.93
CA VAL A 34 3.83 -2.12 13.96
C VAL A 34 4.48 -1.48 12.75
N ALA A 35 4.24 -2.05 11.58
CA ALA A 35 4.72 -1.48 10.32
C ALA A 35 3.53 -1.01 9.48
N MET A 36 3.73 0.11 8.76
CA MET A 36 2.76 0.65 7.81
C MET A 36 3.35 0.67 6.41
N THR A 37 2.58 0.20 5.44
CA THR A 37 2.97 0.14 4.03
C THR A 37 1.93 0.83 3.14
N GLY A 38 2.30 1.06 1.89
CA GLY A 38 1.45 1.78 0.95
C GLY A 38 1.73 3.28 0.93
N GLY A 39 1.13 3.99 -0.03
CA GLY A 39 1.35 5.43 -0.21
C GLY A 39 0.93 6.27 1.00
N VAL A 40 -0.09 5.84 1.72
CA VAL A 40 -0.60 6.53 2.92
C VAL A 40 0.41 6.51 4.07
N ALA A 41 1.32 5.54 4.11
CA ALA A 41 2.38 5.46 5.12
C ALA A 41 3.35 6.66 5.08
N LEU A 42 3.42 7.36 3.95
CA LEU A 42 4.23 8.57 3.78
C LEU A 42 3.57 9.82 4.39
N ASN A 43 2.29 9.74 4.77
CA ASN A 43 1.61 10.85 5.42
C ASN A 43 1.95 10.90 6.92
N GLU A 44 2.87 11.77 7.29
CA GLU A 44 3.35 11.91 8.66
C GLU A 44 2.22 12.28 9.64
N GLY A 45 1.32 13.18 9.23
CA GLY A 45 0.21 13.62 10.08
C GLY A 45 -0.74 12.49 10.45
N LEU A 46 -1.01 11.58 9.54
CA LEU A 46 -1.82 10.39 9.83
C LEU A 46 -1.05 9.36 10.64
N ARG A 47 0.20 9.10 10.28
CA ARG A 47 1.06 8.15 10.98
C ARG A 47 1.21 8.50 12.45
N ASP A 48 1.47 9.76 12.78
CA ASP A 48 1.67 10.22 14.15
C ASP A 48 0.39 10.11 14.98
N ARG A 49 -0.77 10.41 14.39
CA ARG A 49 -2.06 10.22 15.07
C ARG A 49 -2.36 8.75 15.31
N LEU A 50 -2.11 7.92 14.32
CA LEU A 50 -2.30 6.48 14.41
C LEU A 50 -1.38 5.86 15.46
N ALA A 51 -0.10 6.22 15.50
CA ALA A 51 0.87 5.77 16.50
C ALA A 51 0.42 6.09 17.92
N ARG A 52 -0.09 7.30 18.14
CA ARG A 52 -0.64 7.72 19.46
C ARG A 52 -1.87 6.88 19.85
N LYS A 53 -2.77 6.56 18.90
CA LYS A 53 -3.98 5.77 19.19
C LYS A 53 -3.70 4.29 19.43
N ILE A 54 -2.67 3.77 18.79
CA ILE A 54 -2.21 2.38 18.94
C ILE A 54 -1.34 2.23 20.20
N GLY A 55 -0.62 3.27 20.58
CA GLY A 55 0.33 3.25 21.69
C GLY A 55 1.70 2.66 21.32
N HIS A 56 1.98 2.48 20.05
CA HIS A 56 3.24 1.93 19.52
C HIS A 56 3.78 2.80 18.38
N PRO A 57 5.11 2.91 18.25
CA PRO A 57 5.71 3.56 17.09
C PRO A 57 5.38 2.79 15.82
N ILE A 58 5.18 3.50 14.72
CA ILE A 58 4.90 2.90 13.42
C ILE A 58 6.15 2.98 12.56
N LEU A 59 6.67 1.82 12.17
CA LEU A 59 7.79 1.68 11.26
C LEU A 59 7.33 1.88 9.82
N VAL A 60 8.06 2.68 9.07
CA VAL A 60 7.79 2.92 7.65
C VAL A 60 9.07 2.71 6.85
N SER A 61 9.00 1.82 5.90
CA SER A 61 10.11 1.56 4.96
C SER A 61 10.26 2.74 3.98
N ARG A 62 11.49 2.99 3.51
CA ARG A 62 11.75 3.93 2.40
C ARG A 62 10.98 3.55 1.12
N LEU A 63 10.68 2.26 0.96
CA LEU A 63 9.94 1.70 -0.17
C LEU A 63 8.48 1.39 0.19
N ALA A 64 7.91 2.06 1.20
CA ALA A 64 6.60 1.74 1.73
C ALA A 64 5.51 1.60 0.64
N GLN A 65 5.53 2.47 -0.35
CA GLN A 65 4.56 2.45 -1.46
C GLN A 65 4.78 1.30 -2.45
N PHE A 66 5.97 0.70 -2.47
CA PHE A 66 6.32 -0.39 -3.39
C PHE A 66 6.36 -1.76 -2.71
N ASN A 67 6.18 -1.84 -1.39
CA ASN A 67 6.29 -3.10 -0.64
C ASN A 67 5.33 -4.19 -1.16
N GLY A 68 4.12 -3.81 -1.55
CA GLY A 68 3.16 -4.74 -2.16
C GLY A 68 3.66 -5.32 -3.49
N ALA A 69 4.17 -4.47 -4.38
CA ALA A 69 4.72 -4.89 -5.65
C ALA A 69 5.98 -5.77 -5.47
N LEU A 70 6.85 -5.40 -4.52
CA LEU A 70 8.03 -6.20 -4.19
C LEU A 70 7.63 -7.58 -3.64
N GLY A 71 6.67 -7.63 -2.72
CA GLY A 71 6.15 -8.89 -2.19
C GLY A 71 5.56 -9.78 -3.29
N ALA A 72 4.73 -9.21 -4.16
CA ALA A 72 4.17 -9.94 -5.30
C ALA A 72 5.25 -10.48 -6.25
N ALA A 73 6.28 -9.69 -6.54
CA ALA A 73 7.40 -10.12 -7.38
C ALA A 73 8.20 -11.26 -6.75
N LEU A 74 8.44 -11.21 -5.43
CA LEU A 74 9.12 -12.28 -4.71
C LEU A 74 8.30 -13.57 -4.72
N THR A 75 7.00 -13.49 -4.46
CA THR A 75 6.09 -14.64 -4.50
C THR A 75 6.02 -15.25 -5.90
N ALA A 76 5.89 -14.41 -6.93
CA ALA A 76 5.88 -14.87 -8.32
C ALA A 76 7.19 -15.57 -8.68
N ARG A 77 8.33 -15.01 -8.26
CA ARG A 77 9.63 -15.64 -8.45
C ARG A 77 9.72 -17.01 -7.78
N GLU A 78 9.29 -17.12 -6.52
CA GLU A 78 9.32 -18.40 -5.79
C GLU A 78 8.42 -19.46 -6.46
N THR A 79 7.22 -19.08 -6.87
CA THR A 79 6.29 -19.96 -7.61
C THR A 79 6.90 -20.40 -8.93
N TYR A 80 7.43 -19.46 -9.70
CA TYR A 80 8.10 -19.76 -10.97
C TYR A 80 9.27 -20.72 -10.79
N MET A 81 10.13 -20.51 -9.78
CA MET A 81 11.28 -21.39 -9.53
C MET A 81 10.88 -22.79 -9.06
N LYS A 82 9.70 -22.96 -8.46
CA LYS A 82 9.18 -24.27 -8.03
C LYS A 82 8.46 -25.01 -9.15
N GLU A 83 7.77 -24.29 -10.02
CA GLU A 83 6.84 -24.83 -11.00
C GLU A 83 7.36 -24.68 -12.44
N ALA A 84 8.53 -24.03 -12.64
CA ALA A 84 9.03 -23.73 -13.96
C ALA A 84 9.24 -25.03 -14.78
N PRO A 85 8.39 -25.32 -15.78
CA PRO A 85 8.78 -26.22 -16.85
C PRO A 85 10.01 -25.62 -17.52
N ALA A 86 10.90 -26.47 -18.04
CA ALA A 86 12.02 -26.00 -18.84
C ALA A 86 11.47 -25.02 -19.89
N LEU A 87 11.91 -23.75 -19.81
CA LEU A 87 11.49 -22.73 -20.78
C LEU A 87 11.90 -23.20 -22.17
N ASP A 88 10.91 -23.56 -22.98
CA ASP A 88 11.12 -23.70 -24.42
C ASP A 88 11.26 -22.29 -24.98
N VAL A 89 12.49 -21.85 -25.20
CA VAL A 89 12.81 -20.50 -25.68
C VAL A 89 12.40 -20.26 -27.12
N ASP A 90 11.92 -21.30 -27.81
CA ASP A 90 11.47 -21.23 -29.19
C ASP A 90 9.95 -20.93 -29.35
N GLU A 91 9.19 -20.87 -28.27
CA GLU A 91 7.78 -20.49 -28.40
C GLU A 91 7.67 -18.96 -28.60
N PRO A 92 7.13 -18.52 -29.77
CA PRO A 92 6.93 -17.07 -29.98
C PRO A 92 6.04 -16.53 -28.88
N ARG A 93 6.50 -15.46 -28.25
CA ARG A 93 5.78 -14.75 -27.18
C ARG A 93 4.32 -14.55 -27.62
N ARG A 94 3.38 -15.26 -27.01
CA ARG A 94 1.95 -14.99 -27.22
C ARG A 94 1.74 -13.55 -26.83
N GLU A 95 1.37 -12.72 -27.80
CA GLU A 95 0.91 -11.37 -27.53
C GLU A 95 -0.33 -11.51 -26.64
N GLY A 96 -0.13 -11.38 -25.35
CA GLY A 96 -1.22 -11.34 -24.38
C GLY A 96 -2.15 -10.17 -24.71
N PRO A 97 -3.45 -10.26 -24.38
CA PRO A 97 -4.35 -9.15 -24.60
C PRO A 97 -3.77 -7.91 -23.95
N VAL A 98 -3.64 -6.84 -24.72
CA VAL A 98 -3.18 -5.53 -24.27
C VAL A 98 -4.08 -5.12 -23.10
N CYS A 99 -3.48 -4.94 -21.95
CA CYS A 99 -4.18 -4.59 -20.71
C CYS A 99 -4.94 -3.27 -20.95
N CYS A 100 -6.26 -3.37 -21.09
CA CYS A 100 -7.23 -2.29 -21.31
C CYS A 100 -7.16 -1.54 -22.66
N GLU A 101 -8.19 -1.70 -23.46
CA GLU A 101 -8.49 -0.87 -24.64
C GLU A 101 -8.62 0.64 -24.33
N GLY A 102 -8.63 1.01 -23.05
CA GLY A 102 -8.72 2.40 -22.58
C GLY A 102 -7.40 3.16 -22.41
N CYS A 103 -6.22 2.47 -22.45
CA CYS A 103 -4.92 3.13 -22.27
C CYS A 103 -4.26 3.59 -23.58
N ALA A 104 -4.90 3.38 -24.72
CA ALA A 104 -4.39 3.82 -26.04
C ALA A 104 -4.86 5.21 -26.45
N GLY A 105 -5.44 5.99 -25.55
CA GLY A 105 -5.95 7.34 -25.80
C GLY A 105 -5.04 8.43 -25.26
N ASP A 106 -4.52 9.23 -26.19
CA ASP A 106 -3.90 10.56 -26.07
C ASP A 106 -2.43 10.66 -25.67
N ALA A 107 -1.59 10.31 -26.63
CA ALA A 107 -0.36 11.09 -26.85
C ALA A 107 -0.65 12.13 -27.98
N ARG A 108 -1.09 13.34 -27.63
CA ARG A 108 -0.94 14.55 -28.43
C ARG A 108 -0.33 15.65 -27.61
#